data_f990ef844c81600c2c11ca4dcc9b189b
#
_entry.id   f990ef844c81600c2c11ca4dcc9b189b
#
_cell.length_a   1.000
_cell.length_b   1.000
_cell.length_c   1.000
_cell.angle_alpha   90.00
_cell.angle_beta   90.00
_cell.angle_gamma   90.00
#
_symmetry.space_group_name_H-M   'P 1'
#
loop_
_entity.id
_entity.type
_entity.pdbx_description
1 polymer ?
#
loop_
_entity_poly.entity_id
_entity_poly.type
_entity_poly.pdbx_seq_one_letter_code
_entity_poly.pdbx_strand_id
1 'polypeptide(L)'
;MNEHELAILRQFCLDAEPASCTPYGCGHINRTYLVATAGGRCYILQKINHHTFRDVAGLMENIELVTEHLRRKSPDPRSVLTLIRTKDGKSYLEADDGYWRVFRFVEDSICLQQPETDEDFYQSAVGFGTFQQLLAEFPAEKLHETIPNFHN
;
A
#
# COMPACT_ATOMS: atom_id res chain seq x y z
N MET A 1 19.79 3.97 -6.80
CA MET A 1 18.53 3.84 -7.58
C MET A 1 18.88 3.61 -9.04
N ASN A 2 18.30 2.60 -9.66
CA ASN A 2 18.56 2.30 -11.07
C ASN A 2 17.62 3.08 -11.99
N GLU A 3 17.95 3.13 -13.29
CA GLU A 3 17.17 3.89 -14.27
C GLU A 3 15.75 3.35 -14.44
N HIS A 4 15.57 2.04 -14.28
CA HIS A 4 14.28 1.40 -14.39
C HIS A 4 13.34 1.85 -13.27
N GLU A 5 13.81 1.81 -12.02
CA GLU A 5 13.05 2.27 -10.86
C GLU A 5 12.69 3.75 -10.99
N LEU A 6 13.63 4.56 -11.44
CA LEU A 6 13.41 5.98 -11.67
C LEU A 6 12.32 6.22 -12.72
N ALA A 7 12.37 5.49 -13.83
CA ALA A 7 11.36 5.57 -14.89
C ALA A 7 9.97 5.19 -14.37
N ILE A 8 9.87 4.14 -13.56
CA ILE A 8 8.62 3.73 -12.93
C ILE A 8 8.09 4.85 -12.02
N LEU A 9 8.93 5.36 -11.12
CA LEU A 9 8.54 6.39 -10.14
C LEU A 9 8.09 7.69 -10.81
N ARG A 10 8.69 8.05 -11.93
CA ARG A 10 8.32 9.26 -12.69
C ARG A 10 6.90 9.19 -13.28
N GLN A 11 6.31 8.02 -13.36
CA GLN A 11 4.93 7.86 -13.83
C GLN A 11 3.89 8.17 -12.74
N PHE A 12 4.32 8.37 -11.49
CA PHE A 12 3.44 8.62 -10.36
C PHE A 12 3.47 10.10 -9.94
N CYS A 13 2.38 10.54 -9.31
CA CYS A 13 2.23 11.93 -8.83
C CYS A 13 2.93 12.13 -7.48
N LEU A 14 4.27 12.13 -7.49
CA LEU A 14 5.07 12.41 -6.32
C LEU A 14 5.19 13.93 -6.09
N ASP A 15 5.57 14.32 -4.86
CA ASP A 15 5.75 15.73 -4.50
C ASP A 15 6.96 16.38 -5.20
N ALA A 16 7.99 15.57 -5.49
CA ALA A 16 9.23 16.03 -6.10
C ALA A 16 9.96 14.85 -6.78
N GLU A 17 11.08 15.15 -7.42
CA GLU A 17 11.90 14.13 -8.10
C GLU A 17 12.40 13.08 -7.09
N PRO A 18 12.34 11.78 -7.43
CA PRO A 18 12.91 10.74 -6.59
C PRO A 18 14.40 10.92 -6.39
N ALA A 19 14.85 10.82 -5.14
CA ALA A 19 16.27 10.96 -4.78
C ALA A 19 16.90 9.61 -4.41
N SER A 20 16.13 8.70 -3.80
CA SER A 20 16.60 7.36 -3.44
C SER A 20 15.48 6.35 -3.48
N CYS A 21 15.85 5.08 -3.71
CA CYS A 21 14.93 3.95 -3.72
C CYS A 21 15.70 2.73 -3.22
N THR A 22 15.36 2.24 -2.04
CA THR A 22 16.08 1.15 -1.37
C THR A 22 15.11 0.06 -0.93
N PRO A 23 15.52 -1.21 -0.94
CA PRO A 23 14.68 -2.29 -0.42
C PRO A 23 14.24 -2.00 1.01
N TYR A 24 12.98 -2.30 1.32
CA TYR A 24 12.38 -1.99 2.62
C TYR A 24 11.48 -3.13 3.09
N GLY A 25 11.58 -3.44 4.39
CA GLY A 25 10.75 -4.46 5.00
C GLY A 25 11.21 -5.88 4.72
N CYS A 26 10.44 -6.84 5.19
CA CYS A 26 10.72 -8.27 5.12
C CYS A 26 9.54 -9.08 4.57
N GLY A 27 8.65 -8.41 3.84
CA GLY A 27 7.54 -9.08 3.17
C GLY A 27 8.01 -10.06 2.09
N HIS A 28 7.29 -11.15 1.93
CA HIS A 28 7.70 -12.25 1.04
C HIS A 28 6.88 -12.31 -0.26
N ILE A 29 5.77 -11.59 -0.33
CA ILE A 29 4.87 -11.66 -1.49
C ILE A 29 5.25 -10.61 -2.53
N ASN A 30 5.25 -9.34 -2.15
CA ASN A 30 5.61 -8.23 -3.04
C ASN A 30 7.03 -7.75 -2.78
N ARG A 31 7.66 -7.20 -3.81
CA ARG A 31 8.92 -6.47 -3.63
C ARG A 31 8.60 -5.04 -3.19
N THR A 32 9.21 -4.61 -2.09
CA THR A 32 8.91 -3.34 -1.44
C THR A 32 10.16 -2.48 -1.34
N TYR A 33 10.02 -1.19 -1.66
CA TYR A 33 11.10 -0.22 -1.63
C TYR A 33 10.65 1.04 -0.89
N LEU A 34 11.57 1.62 -0.12
CA LEU A 34 11.40 2.94 0.47
C LEU A 34 11.97 3.96 -0.48
N VAL A 35 11.17 4.95 -0.84
CA VAL A 35 11.54 6.02 -1.76
C VAL A 35 11.57 7.33 -1.00
N ALA A 36 12.66 8.08 -1.13
CA ALA A 36 12.73 9.46 -0.65
C ALA A 36 12.83 10.40 -1.85
N THR A 37 12.13 11.52 -1.79
CA THR A 37 12.16 12.54 -2.83
C THR A 37 13.00 13.73 -2.40
N ALA A 38 13.36 14.56 -3.38
CA ALA A 38 14.08 15.82 -3.13
C ALA A 38 13.27 16.80 -2.27
N GLY A 39 11.93 16.63 -2.23
CA GLY A 39 11.05 17.43 -1.38
C GLY A 39 10.99 16.99 0.08
N GLY A 40 11.68 15.91 0.44
CA GLY A 40 11.74 15.40 1.81
C GLY A 40 10.63 14.41 2.18
N ARG A 41 9.70 14.13 1.29
CA ARG A 41 8.67 13.11 1.53
C ARG A 41 9.15 11.73 1.19
N CYS A 42 8.58 10.74 1.88
CA CYS A 42 8.86 9.32 1.63
C CYS A 42 7.62 8.59 1.14
N TYR A 43 7.87 7.57 0.32
CA TYR A 43 6.84 6.75 -0.28
C TYR A 43 7.25 5.28 -0.23
N ILE A 44 6.27 4.41 -0.39
CA ILE A 44 6.50 2.97 -0.58
C ILE A 44 6.19 2.64 -2.03
N LEU A 45 7.18 2.12 -2.74
CA LEU A 45 7.02 1.55 -4.08
C LEU A 45 6.94 0.04 -3.94
N GLN A 46 5.93 -0.57 -4.55
CA GLN A 46 5.81 -2.03 -4.55
C GLN A 46 5.64 -2.55 -5.96
N LYS A 47 6.39 -3.61 -6.27
CA LYS A 47 6.11 -4.46 -7.42
C LYS A 47 5.16 -5.55 -6.96
N ILE A 48 3.95 -5.56 -7.53
CA ILE A 48 2.89 -6.49 -7.16
C ILE A 48 3.24 -7.88 -7.69
N ASN A 49 3.11 -8.91 -6.84
CA ASN A 49 3.25 -10.29 -7.28
C ASN A 49 1.98 -10.73 -8.00
N HIS A 50 1.97 -10.61 -9.32
CA HIS A 50 0.82 -10.97 -10.14
C HIS A 50 0.61 -12.47 -10.32
N HIS A 51 1.53 -13.28 -9.81
CA HIS A 51 1.34 -14.74 -9.73
C HIS A 51 0.46 -15.10 -8.54
N THR A 52 0.60 -14.36 -7.43
CA THR A 52 -0.27 -14.50 -6.25
C THR A 52 -1.59 -13.76 -6.46
N PHE A 53 -1.52 -12.50 -6.89
CA PHE A 53 -2.70 -11.67 -7.16
C PHE A 53 -2.94 -11.63 -8.67
N ARG A 54 -3.66 -12.62 -9.17
CA ARG A 54 -3.88 -12.78 -10.61
C ARG A 54 -4.74 -11.68 -11.23
N ASP A 55 -5.67 -11.16 -10.45
CA ASP A 55 -6.52 -10.04 -10.85
C ASP A 55 -6.01 -8.75 -10.19
N VAL A 56 -4.98 -8.15 -10.78
CA VAL A 56 -4.38 -6.92 -10.27
C VAL A 56 -5.38 -5.76 -10.30
N ALA A 57 -6.19 -5.66 -11.35
CA ALA A 57 -7.20 -4.62 -11.45
C ALA A 57 -8.23 -4.73 -10.32
N GLY A 58 -8.72 -5.94 -10.03
CA GLY A 58 -9.62 -6.19 -8.92
C GLY A 58 -8.99 -5.92 -7.56
N LEU A 59 -7.73 -6.32 -7.37
CA LEU A 59 -6.98 -6.02 -6.16
C LEU A 59 -6.91 -4.51 -5.91
N MET A 60 -6.55 -3.75 -6.92
CA MET A 60 -6.40 -2.29 -6.77
C MET A 60 -7.76 -1.60 -6.61
N GLU A 61 -8.81 -2.09 -7.23
CA GLU A 61 -10.16 -1.59 -6.98
C GLU A 61 -10.59 -1.83 -5.52
N ASN A 62 -10.29 -2.99 -4.96
CA ASN A 62 -10.53 -3.28 -3.54
C ASN A 62 -9.82 -2.24 -2.65
N ILE A 63 -8.56 -1.95 -2.93
CA ILE A 63 -7.78 -0.98 -2.15
C ILE A 63 -8.40 0.41 -2.25
N GLU A 64 -8.79 0.83 -3.45
CA GLU A 64 -9.44 2.13 -3.65
C GLU A 64 -10.74 2.24 -2.85
N LEU A 65 -11.61 1.23 -2.96
CA LEU A 65 -12.91 1.23 -2.29
C LEU A 65 -12.76 1.25 -0.77
N VAL A 66 -11.89 0.40 -0.24
CA VAL A 66 -11.67 0.29 1.21
C VAL A 66 -11.03 1.57 1.76
N THR A 67 -9.99 2.08 1.10
CA THR A 67 -9.30 3.29 1.58
C THR A 67 -10.18 4.53 1.48
N GLU A 68 -11.02 4.64 0.47
CA GLU A 68 -12.00 5.74 0.38
C GLU A 68 -13.02 5.67 1.52
N HIS A 69 -13.54 4.48 1.80
CA HIS A 69 -14.48 4.29 2.90
C HIS A 69 -13.85 4.66 4.24
N LEU A 70 -12.63 4.17 4.50
CA LEU A 70 -11.90 4.46 5.73
C LEU A 70 -11.61 5.95 5.87
N ARG A 71 -11.26 6.62 4.79
CA ARG A 71 -10.96 8.07 4.81
C ARG A 71 -12.18 8.90 5.15
N ARG A 72 -13.37 8.49 4.71
CA ARG A 72 -14.63 9.16 5.09
C ARG A 72 -14.94 8.98 6.57
N LYS A 73 -14.55 7.83 7.16
CA LYS A 73 -14.80 7.52 8.58
C LYS A 73 -13.72 8.09 9.50
N SER A 74 -12.48 8.18 9.02
CA SER A 74 -11.34 8.65 9.80
C SER A 74 -10.51 9.62 8.98
N PRO A 75 -10.58 10.93 9.26
CA PRO A 75 -9.84 11.93 8.48
C PRO A 75 -8.33 11.98 8.79
N ASP A 76 -7.85 11.26 9.81
CA ASP A 76 -6.44 11.23 10.16
C ASP A 76 -5.63 10.54 9.06
N PRO A 77 -4.69 11.24 8.38
CA PRO A 77 -3.91 10.66 7.29
C PRO A 77 -2.97 9.53 7.74
N ARG A 78 -2.69 9.42 9.05
CA ARG A 78 -1.86 8.32 9.57
C ARG A 78 -2.63 7.03 9.81
N SER A 79 -3.95 7.09 9.87
CA SER A 79 -4.79 5.91 10.14
C SER A 79 -5.29 5.21 8.89
N VAL A 80 -5.09 5.79 7.72
CA VAL A 80 -5.56 5.26 6.45
C VAL A 80 -4.42 5.25 5.43
N LEU A 81 -4.26 4.13 4.75
CA LEU A 81 -3.28 4.00 3.67
C LEU A 81 -3.63 4.98 2.54
N THR A 82 -2.64 5.74 2.08
CA THR A 82 -2.81 6.71 1.00
C THR A 82 -2.16 6.21 -0.28
N LEU A 83 -2.99 5.88 -1.26
CA LEU A 83 -2.55 5.45 -2.58
C LEU A 83 -2.16 6.67 -3.41
N ILE A 84 -0.99 6.59 -4.06
CA ILE A 84 -0.54 7.63 -5.00
C ILE A 84 -0.93 7.21 -6.41
N ARG A 85 -1.60 8.10 -7.12
CA ARG A 85 -2.04 7.79 -8.49
C ARG A 85 -0.94 8.03 -9.50
N THR A 86 -1.04 7.32 -10.63
CA THR A 86 -0.21 7.62 -11.78
C THR A 86 -0.61 8.98 -12.37
N LYS A 87 0.21 9.53 -13.24
CA LYS A 87 -0.09 10.79 -13.94
C LYS A 87 -1.34 10.67 -14.83
N ASP A 88 -1.68 9.45 -15.23
CA ASP A 88 -2.92 9.15 -15.97
C ASP A 88 -4.13 8.93 -15.05
N GLY A 89 -3.98 9.11 -13.73
CA GLY A 89 -5.06 8.97 -12.77
C GLY A 89 -5.36 7.53 -12.33
N LYS A 90 -4.52 6.57 -12.69
CA LYS A 90 -4.72 5.17 -12.33
C LYS A 90 -4.13 4.85 -10.95
N SER A 91 -4.62 3.78 -10.33
CA SER A 91 -4.17 3.34 -9.01
C SER A 91 -2.90 2.50 -9.04
N TYR A 92 -2.49 2.03 -10.22
CA TYR A 92 -1.29 1.22 -10.42
C TYR A 92 -0.75 1.44 -11.82
N LEU A 93 0.50 1.03 -12.04
CA LEU A 93 1.17 1.12 -13.33
C LEU A 93 1.43 -0.29 -13.86
N GLU A 94 1.02 -0.55 -15.10
CA GLU A 94 1.42 -1.73 -15.85
C GLU A 94 2.67 -1.38 -16.66
N ALA A 95 3.76 -2.09 -16.41
CA ALA A 95 5.02 -1.93 -17.09
C ALA A 95 5.44 -3.25 -17.75
N ASP A 96 6.52 -3.23 -18.55
CA ASP A 96 6.98 -4.43 -19.27
C ASP A 96 7.33 -5.59 -18.33
N ASP A 97 7.80 -5.27 -17.13
CA ASP A 97 8.23 -6.28 -16.14
C ASP A 97 7.16 -6.63 -15.10
N GLY A 98 5.96 -6.06 -15.19
CA GLY A 98 4.88 -6.35 -14.26
C GLY A 98 4.10 -5.12 -13.81
N TYR A 99 3.56 -5.18 -12.61
CA TYR A 99 2.65 -4.18 -12.08
C TYR A 99 3.25 -3.51 -10.87
N TRP A 100 3.13 -2.17 -10.79
CA TRP A 100 3.72 -1.36 -9.75
C TRP A 100 2.68 -0.45 -9.12
N ARG A 101 2.82 -0.18 -7.82
CA ARG A 101 1.98 0.76 -7.09
C ARG A 101 2.82 1.55 -6.10
N VAL A 102 2.33 2.73 -5.72
CA VAL A 102 2.99 3.61 -4.76
C VAL A 102 1.99 4.00 -3.68
N PHE A 103 2.45 3.92 -2.43
CA PHE A 103 1.73 4.43 -1.26
C PHE A 103 2.56 5.51 -0.59
N ARG A 104 1.89 6.42 0.10
CA ARG A 104 2.58 7.36 0.96
C ARG A 104 3.14 6.60 2.17
N PHE A 105 4.40 6.85 2.51
CA PHE A 105 5.00 6.26 3.70
C PHE A 105 4.46 6.96 4.95
N VAL A 106 4.13 6.16 5.97
CA VAL A 106 3.73 6.70 7.28
C VAL A 106 5.00 6.95 8.07
N GLU A 107 5.44 8.21 8.13
CA GLU A 107 6.68 8.60 8.80
C GLU A 107 6.59 8.33 10.31
N ASP A 108 7.76 8.10 10.92
CA ASP A 108 7.88 7.78 12.36
C ASP A 108 7.11 6.52 12.76
N SER A 109 6.86 5.63 11.81
CA SER A 109 6.27 4.32 12.06
C SER A 109 7.37 3.27 12.18
N ILE A 110 7.07 2.21 12.93
CA ILE A 110 7.93 1.03 13.03
C ILE A 110 7.15 -0.19 12.55
N CYS A 111 7.87 -1.17 12.03
CA CYS A 111 7.29 -2.44 11.62
C CYS A 111 7.91 -3.57 12.44
N LEU A 112 7.08 -4.29 13.17
CA LEU A 112 7.51 -5.45 13.94
C LEU A 112 7.17 -6.72 13.17
N GLN A 113 8.12 -7.64 13.09
CA GLN A 113 7.88 -8.95 12.48
C GLN A 113 6.96 -9.81 13.35
N GLN A 114 7.09 -9.62 14.67
CA GLN A 114 6.26 -10.28 15.68
C GLN A 114 6.14 -9.38 16.90
N PRO A 115 5.07 -9.52 17.69
CA PRO A 115 4.97 -8.79 18.95
C PRO A 115 6.10 -9.18 19.89
N GLU A 116 6.73 -8.22 20.54
CA GLU A 116 7.82 -8.42 21.46
C GLU A 116 7.38 -8.26 22.93
N THR A 117 6.26 -7.54 23.14
CA THR A 117 5.73 -7.23 24.47
C THR A 117 4.23 -7.47 24.52
N ASP A 118 3.66 -7.54 25.73
CA ASP A 118 2.21 -7.62 25.92
C ASP A 118 1.51 -6.38 25.37
N GLU A 119 2.14 -5.21 25.46
CA GLU A 119 1.62 -3.98 24.89
C GLU A 119 1.55 -4.07 23.35
N ASP A 120 2.52 -4.70 22.69
CA ASP A 120 2.50 -4.92 21.25
C ASP A 120 1.29 -5.77 20.84
N PHE A 121 1.00 -6.85 21.58
CA PHE A 121 -0.20 -7.66 21.36
C PHE A 121 -1.47 -6.84 21.53
N TYR A 122 -1.54 -6.05 22.60
CA TYR A 122 -2.70 -5.22 22.90
C TYR A 122 -2.96 -4.22 21.78
N GLN A 123 -1.91 -3.49 21.36
CA GLN A 123 -2.03 -2.50 20.27
C GLN A 123 -2.40 -3.14 18.94
N SER A 124 -1.89 -4.32 18.66
CA SER A 124 -2.28 -5.09 17.47
C SER A 124 -3.79 -5.42 17.49
N ALA A 125 -4.29 -5.88 18.64
CA ALA A 125 -5.72 -6.18 18.80
C ALA A 125 -6.59 -4.92 18.65
N VAL A 126 -6.15 -3.80 19.22
CA VAL A 126 -6.84 -2.50 19.07
C VAL A 126 -6.87 -2.08 17.59
N GLY A 127 -5.74 -2.23 16.89
CA GLY A 127 -5.65 -1.89 15.48
C GLY A 127 -6.63 -2.70 14.62
N PHE A 128 -6.67 -4.02 14.78
CA PHE A 128 -7.59 -4.87 14.05
C PHE A 128 -9.05 -4.59 14.43
N GLY A 129 -9.34 -4.41 15.72
CA GLY A 129 -10.69 -4.09 16.17
C GLY A 129 -11.21 -2.76 15.63
N THR A 130 -10.36 -1.74 15.63
CA THR A 130 -10.67 -0.44 15.06
C THR A 130 -10.93 -0.52 13.56
N PHE A 131 -10.08 -1.27 12.84
CA PHE A 131 -10.24 -1.51 11.42
C PHE A 131 -11.58 -2.19 11.11
N GLN A 132 -11.93 -3.24 11.85
CA GLN A 132 -13.21 -3.92 11.70
C GLN A 132 -14.39 -2.99 11.98
N GLN A 133 -14.29 -2.17 13.01
CA GLN A 133 -15.34 -1.21 13.36
C GLN A 133 -15.54 -0.18 12.24
N LEU A 134 -14.45 0.35 11.70
CA LEU A 134 -14.51 1.32 10.60
C LEU A 134 -15.11 0.72 9.33
N LEU A 135 -14.97 -0.59 9.13
CA LEU A 135 -15.50 -1.31 7.97
C LEU A 135 -16.89 -1.91 8.18
N ALA A 136 -17.51 -1.74 9.37
CA ALA A 136 -18.79 -2.39 9.70
C ALA A 136 -19.90 -2.09 8.69
N GLU A 137 -19.92 -0.89 8.11
CA GLU A 137 -20.93 -0.48 7.13
C GLU A 137 -20.46 -0.63 5.67
N PHE A 138 -19.24 -1.15 5.46
CA PHE A 138 -18.70 -1.32 4.12
C PHE A 138 -19.43 -2.47 3.39
N PRO A 139 -19.88 -2.23 2.14
CA PRO A 139 -20.55 -3.26 1.36
C PRO A 139 -19.56 -4.29 0.81
N ALA A 140 -19.31 -5.34 1.57
CA ALA A 140 -18.31 -6.37 1.26
C ALA A 140 -18.54 -7.07 -0.08
N GLU A 141 -19.79 -7.08 -0.58
CA GLU A 141 -20.13 -7.65 -1.88
C GLU A 141 -19.50 -6.93 -3.06
N LYS A 142 -18.99 -5.71 -2.85
CA LYS A 142 -18.26 -4.97 -3.89
C LYS A 142 -16.81 -5.43 -4.04
N LEU A 143 -16.30 -6.21 -3.09
CA LEU A 143 -14.92 -6.68 -3.13
C LEU A 143 -14.74 -7.84 -4.10
N HIS A 144 -13.60 -7.83 -4.78
CA HIS A 144 -13.14 -8.95 -5.61
C HIS A 144 -12.38 -9.95 -4.75
N GLU A 145 -12.56 -11.25 -5.04
CA GLU A 145 -11.74 -12.30 -4.43
C GLU A 145 -10.37 -12.31 -5.10
N THR A 146 -9.34 -11.81 -4.42
CA THR A 146 -8.03 -11.59 -5.02
C THR A 146 -7.08 -12.78 -4.89
N ILE A 147 -7.33 -13.65 -3.92
CA ILE A 147 -6.62 -14.94 -3.77
C ILE A 147 -7.72 -16.01 -3.62
N PRO A 148 -8.03 -16.76 -4.68
CA PRO A 148 -9.11 -17.76 -4.63
C PRO A 148 -8.89 -18.77 -3.51
N ASN A 149 -9.95 -19.05 -2.75
CA ASN A 149 -9.96 -20.02 -1.66
C ASN A 149 -8.98 -19.70 -0.51
N PHE A 150 -8.54 -18.45 -0.37
CA PHE A 150 -7.69 -18.04 0.74
C PHE A 150 -8.45 -18.13 2.06
N HIS A 151 -7.91 -18.85 3.02
CA HIS A 151 -8.55 -19.15 4.31
C HIS A 151 -9.90 -19.90 4.20
N ASN A 152 -10.06 -20.67 3.18
CA ASN A 152 -11.28 -21.43 2.95
C ASN A 152 -11.13 -22.88 3.46
#